data_c0bdd1ffcbc6fc48b3aead20645ed4c9
#
_entry.id   c0bdd1ffcbc6fc48b3aead20645ed4c9
#
_cell.length_a   1.000
_cell.length_b   1.000
_cell.length_c   1.000
_cell.angle_alpha   90.00
_cell.angle_beta   90.00
_cell.angle_gamma   90.00
#
_symmetry.space_group_name_H-M   'P 1'
#
loop_
_entity.id
_entity.type
_entity.pdbx_description
1 polymer ?
#
loop_
_entity_poly.entity_id
_entity_poly.type
_entity_poly.pdbx_seq_one_letter_code
_entity_poly.pdbx_strand_id
1 'polypeptide(L)'
;MLFHGDPAIRLNTLPDPDYTIDPTVQIIPENYNAEMDSIAIRLHLKNWGLATTDTPSLFVSIKYSNDSIANFGPRKFSTLYNNDVVDFWIYNNKFSRGYQTISVTVDYGNDIKEFAPLGETNNTLLFDLFMPSNSVSTLYPLKDGIESSTNVTLQAQLNNLLAKEEELIFEIDTTPLFNSPILQNSGIIIGQNIISYNVNLPYLDSTDFYWRVRFNKSIEEGGTWENNTFSLIVGSEKGWSQGYFSKLNESVFDKVLFEDSSRNLSFKTVPSYRFSVQVGGANLNTLSRRIRVNDIKAWERFIFNGIELIAINPLNLERYSYPSAFNNIVQARDNRNIPYHTTGQYSGVYDFDMRVKNERDSLIGYINSIPEGFVIMMVLHQNLNYAGWEEEVFVALESIGAKNIRDYNLVDPYGLISRKNKYFESYQEIGPDPNSTLDPSIQTYVVAYLLYPRLTNGSILSPIVGPATSWKEFYYRTLSSNDSPSDSISYKIIGVTKDGIEQDLLPHADSVSRDLTFIDAQLYPYLRI
;
A
#
# COMPACT_ATOMS: atom_id res chain seq x y z
N MET A 1 42.92 -31.58 -38.91
CA MET A 1 42.99 -30.25 -39.56
C MET A 1 44.42 -29.80 -39.48
N LEU A 2 45.14 -29.66 -40.58
CA LEU A 2 46.55 -29.19 -40.64
C LEU A 2 46.51 -27.67 -40.84
N PHE A 3 46.97 -26.93 -39.84
CA PHE A 3 47.13 -25.48 -39.96
C PHE A 3 48.42 -25.22 -40.74
N HIS A 4 48.32 -24.72 -41.98
CA HIS A 4 49.41 -24.13 -42.71
C HIS A 4 49.43 -22.62 -42.50
N GLY A 5 50.33 -22.12 -41.67
CA GLY A 5 50.52 -20.72 -41.40
C GLY A 5 51.75 -20.44 -40.55
N ASP A 6 52.07 -19.17 -40.35
CA ASP A 6 53.16 -18.73 -39.48
C ASP A 6 52.85 -19.12 -38.03
N PRO A 7 53.71 -19.95 -37.37
CA PRO A 7 53.47 -20.33 -35.97
C PRO A 7 53.56 -19.14 -34.99
N ALA A 8 53.98 -17.96 -35.45
CA ALA A 8 53.96 -16.72 -34.65
C ALA A 8 52.65 -15.92 -34.74
N ILE A 9 51.70 -16.34 -35.58
CA ILE A 9 50.36 -15.71 -35.61
C ILE A 9 49.65 -16.03 -34.31
N ARG A 10 49.45 -15.01 -33.47
CA ARG A 10 48.53 -15.08 -32.33
C ARG A 10 47.11 -15.01 -32.87
N LEU A 11 46.31 -16.04 -32.63
CA LEU A 11 44.86 -15.92 -32.75
C LEU A 11 44.42 -14.81 -31.80
N ASN A 12 43.59 -13.93 -32.31
CA ASN A 12 43.05 -12.83 -31.51
C ASN A 12 42.21 -13.43 -30.37
N THR A 13 42.79 -13.52 -29.18
CA THR A 13 42.09 -14.01 -27.98
C THR A 13 41.58 -12.81 -27.23
N LEU A 14 40.29 -12.75 -27.03
CA LEU A 14 39.67 -11.73 -26.18
C LEU A 14 40.10 -11.95 -24.73
N PRO A 15 40.47 -10.89 -23.99
CA PRO A 15 41.00 -11.00 -22.62
C PRO A 15 39.95 -11.33 -21.56
N ASP A 16 38.69 -11.00 -21.81
CA ASP A 16 37.55 -11.18 -20.93
C ASP A 16 36.44 -11.98 -21.64
N PRO A 17 35.45 -12.57 -20.96
CA PRO A 17 34.28 -13.18 -21.59
C PRO A 17 33.42 -12.12 -22.32
N ASP A 18 32.49 -12.60 -23.16
CA ASP A 18 31.53 -11.79 -23.91
C ASP A 18 30.26 -12.62 -24.05
N TYR A 19 29.32 -12.46 -23.11
CA TYR A 19 28.11 -13.23 -23.05
C TYR A 19 27.01 -12.60 -23.90
N THR A 20 26.26 -13.43 -24.60
CA THR A 20 25.12 -12.97 -25.40
C THR A 20 24.08 -14.07 -25.54
N ILE A 21 22.87 -13.67 -25.90
CA ILE A 21 21.74 -14.56 -26.13
C ILE A 21 21.44 -14.58 -27.62
N ASP A 22 21.43 -15.78 -28.22
CA ASP A 22 21.00 -15.93 -29.60
C ASP A 22 19.53 -15.54 -29.76
N PRO A 23 19.16 -14.76 -30.79
CA PRO A 23 17.78 -14.35 -31.01
C PRO A 23 16.82 -15.51 -31.33
N THR A 24 17.33 -16.72 -31.55
CA THR A 24 16.51 -17.91 -31.79
C THR A 24 15.96 -18.43 -30.46
N VAL A 25 14.71 -18.10 -30.16
CA VAL A 25 14.03 -18.53 -28.95
C VAL A 25 12.99 -19.61 -29.31
N GLN A 26 12.86 -20.61 -28.44
CA GLN A 26 11.81 -21.62 -28.53
C GLN A 26 11.00 -21.64 -27.23
N ILE A 27 9.70 -21.80 -27.34
CA ILE A 27 8.82 -21.97 -26.18
C ILE A 27 8.46 -23.45 -26.03
N ILE A 28 8.51 -23.94 -24.80
CA ILE A 28 8.25 -25.35 -24.48
C ILE A 28 7.11 -25.42 -23.46
N PRO A 29 6.10 -26.25 -23.73
CA PRO A 29 5.90 -27.10 -24.93
C PRO A 29 5.51 -26.26 -26.16
N GLU A 30 5.64 -26.80 -27.36
CA GLU A 30 5.27 -26.10 -28.60
C GLU A 30 3.80 -25.70 -28.69
N ASN A 31 2.91 -26.43 -28.04
CA ASN A 31 1.48 -26.13 -27.93
C ASN A 31 1.13 -25.34 -26.65
N TYR A 32 2.07 -24.46 -26.24
CA TYR A 32 1.87 -23.62 -25.05
C TYR A 32 0.62 -22.76 -25.13
N ASN A 33 0.04 -22.49 -23.95
CA ASN A 33 -1.11 -21.58 -23.77
C ASN A 33 -1.12 -21.00 -22.36
N ALA A 34 -1.95 -19.99 -22.16
CA ALA A 34 -2.03 -19.24 -20.90
C ALA A 34 -2.64 -20.05 -19.73
N GLU A 35 -3.32 -21.13 -20.01
CA GLU A 35 -3.95 -22.01 -19.02
C GLU A 35 -2.98 -23.04 -18.41
N MET A 36 -1.78 -23.20 -18.99
CA MET A 36 -0.72 -24.02 -18.40
C MET A 36 -0.15 -23.33 -17.16
N ASP A 37 0.23 -24.10 -16.14
CA ASP A 37 0.87 -23.58 -14.92
C ASP A 37 2.18 -22.85 -15.21
N SER A 38 2.95 -23.37 -16.16
CA SER A 38 4.27 -22.85 -16.54
C SER A 38 4.65 -23.22 -17.96
N ILE A 39 5.54 -22.41 -18.52
CA ILE A 39 6.21 -22.68 -19.79
C ILE A 39 7.72 -22.49 -19.62
N ALA A 40 8.52 -23.09 -20.49
CA ALA A 40 9.94 -22.81 -20.54
C ALA A 40 10.30 -21.98 -21.78
N ILE A 41 11.17 -21.01 -21.58
CA ILE A 41 11.84 -20.27 -22.64
C ILE A 41 13.18 -20.98 -22.86
N ARG A 42 13.36 -21.63 -24.01
CA ARG A 42 14.62 -22.24 -24.39
C ARG A 42 15.51 -21.19 -25.02
N LEU A 43 16.61 -20.93 -24.36
CA LEU A 43 17.60 -19.91 -24.70
C LEU A 43 18.89 -20.55 -25.17
N HIS A 44 19.45 -20.03 -26.23
CA HIS A 44 20.79 -20.40 -26.73
C HIS A 44 21.75 -19.30 -26.30
N LEU A 45 22.58 -19.61 -25.29
CA LEU A 45 23.56 -18.70 -24.74
C LEU A 45 24.91 -18.89 -25.42
N LYS A 46 25.63 -17.79 -25.63
CA LYS A 46 26.95 -17.81 -26.26
C LYS A 46 27.96 -16.99 -25.46
N ASN A 47 29.20 -17.44 -25.46
CA ASN A 47 30.34 -16.67 -25.01
C ASN A 47 31.30 -16.51 -26.18
N TRP A 48 31.41 -15.31 -26.73
CA TRP A 48 32.33 -14.99 -27.82
C TRP A 48 33.72 -14.62 -27.34
N GLY A 49 33.91 -14.45 -26.04
CA GLY A 49 35.15 -14.04 -25.40
C GLY A 49 35.94 -15.17 -24.78
N LEU A 50 36.68 -14.84 -23.73
CA LEU A 50 37.49 -15.80 -22.98
C LEU A 50 36.57 -16.78 -22.22
N ALA A 51 36.89 -18.07 -22.34
CA ALA A 51 36.23 -19.09 -21.53
C ALA A 51 36.70 -18.98 -20.07
N THR A 52 35.80 -18.74 -19.16
CA THR A 52 36.07 -18.64 -17.72
C THR A 52 35.30 -19.70 -16.94
N THR A 53 35.57 -19.82 -15.64
CA THR A 53 34.84 -20.71 -14.75
C THR A 53 33.69 -19.97 -14.02
N ASP A 54 33.42 -18.73 -14.40
CA ASP A 54 32.35 -17.94 -13.83
C ASP A 54 30.99 -18.52 -14.17
N THR A 55 30.02 -18.26 -13.29
CA THR A 55 28.65 -18.74 -13.43
C THR A 55 27.73 -17.54 -13.61
N PRO A 56 27.47 -17.08 -14.84
CA PRO A 56 26.59 -15.95 -15.07
C PRO A 56 25.15 -16.23 -14.62
N SER A 57 24.40 -15.17 -14.36
CA SER A 57 23.01 -15.25 -13.98
C SER A 57 22.08 -14.96 -15.16
N LEU A 58 20.88 -15.53 -15.15
CA LEU A 58 19.78 -15.19 -16.05
C LEU A 58 18.66 -14.50 -15.31
N PHE A 59 18.15 -13.44 -15.90
CA PHE A 59 16.97 -12.72 -15.43
C PHE A 59 15.98 -12.55 -16.58
N VAL A 60 14.69 -12.81 -16.28
CA VAL A 60 13.62 -12.66 -17.26
C VAL A 60 12.60 -11.67 -16.70
N SER A 61 12.28 -10.65 -17.49
CA SER A 61 11.22 -9.70 -17.21
C SER A 61 10.16 -9.80 -18.30
N ILE A 62 8.90 -9.89 -17.91
CA ILE A 62 7.76 -10.00 -18.82
C ILE A 62 6.87 -8.79 -18.60
N LYS A 63 6.66 -8.00 -19.64
CA LYS A 63 5.66 -6.94 -19.67
C LYS A 63 4.40 -7.47 -20.36
N TYR A 64 3.30 -7.54 -19.63
CA TYR A 64 2.00 -7.99 -20.14
C TYR A 64 1.26 -6.88 -20.89
N SER A 65 0.21 -7.27 -21.62
CA SER A 65 -0.62 -6.34 -22.40
C SER A 65 -1.35 -5.26 -21.57
N ASN A 66 -1.48 -5.47 -20.27
CA ASN A 66 -2.03 -4.49 -19.32
C ASN A 66 -0.96 -3.62 -18.63
N ASP A 67 0.24 -3.55 -19.20
CA ASP A 67 1.43 -2.86 -18.67
C ASP A 67 1.98 -3.38 -17.34
N SER A 68 1.39 -4.39 -16.73
CA SER A 68 1.98 -5.02 -15.54
C SER A 68 3.25 -5.78 -15.89
N ILE A 69 4.19 -5.86 -14.94
CA ILE A 69 5.48 -6.51 -15.11
C ILE A 69 5.63 -7.63 -14.11
N ALA A 70 6.10 -8.80 -14.60
CA ALA A 70 6.54 -9.90 -13.76
C ALA A 70 8.03 -10.16 -13.97
N ASN A 71 8.75 -10.41 -12.90
CA ASN A 71 10.18 -10.65 -12.90
C ASN A 71 10.50 -12.05 -12.38
N PHE A 72 11.41 -12.75 -13.06
CA PHE A 72 11.82 -14.10 -12.73
C PHE A 72 13.35 -14.17 -12.65
N GLY A 73 13.86 -14.59 -11.51
CA GLY A 73 15.30 -14.61 -11.25
C GLY A 73 15.77 -13.40 -10.43
N PRO A 74 17.08 -13.07 -10.43
CA PRO A 74 18.14 -13.75 -11.21
C PRO A 74 18.40 -15.19 -10.73
N ARG A 75 18.71 -16.08 -11.67
CA ARG A 75 19.08 -17.48 -11.39
C ARG A 75 20.45 -17.76 -12.00
N LYS A 76 21.39 -18.24 -11.20
CA LYS A 76 22.69 -18.70 -11.71
C LYS A 76 22.52 -20.02 -12.46
N PHE A 77 23.25 -20.16 -13.54
CA PHE A 77 23.34 -21.41 -14.31
C PHE A 77 24.77 -21.90 -14.38
N SER A 78 25.04 -22.96 -15.16
CA SER A 78 26.38 -23.55 -15.30
C SER A 78 27.36 -22.56 -15.95
N THR A 79 28.64 -22.86 -15.85
CA THR A 79 29.71 -22.14 -16.57
C THR A 79 29.49 -22.15 -18.08
N LEU A 80 29.57 -20.98 -18.69
CA LEU A 80 29.38 -20.83 -20.14
C LEU A 80 30.75 -20.68 -20.85
N TYR A 81 31.31 -21.78 -21.30
CA TYR A 81 32.61 -21.76 -21.98
C TYR A 81 32.55 -21.25 -23.42
N ASN A 82 31.49 -21.60 -24.16
CA ASN A 82 31.31 -21.22 -25.57
C ASN A 82 29.82 -21.04 -25.90
N ASN A 83 29.06 -22.13 -25.90
CA ASN A 83 27.59 -22.12 -26.11
C ASN A 83 26.94 -23.16 -25.23
N ASP A 84 25.76 -22.82 -24.76
CA ASP A 84 24.91 -23.70 -23.95
C ASP A 84 23.43 -23.44 -24.28
N VAL A 85 22.56 -24.38 -23.92
CA VAL A 85 21.12 -24.29 -24.09
C VAL A 85 20.48 -24.41 -22.74
N VAL A 86 19.70 -23.39 -22.34
CA VAL A 86 19.07 -23.31 -21.04
C VAL A 86 17.56 -23.18 -21.20
N ASP A 87 16.79 -24.04 -20.53
CA ASP A 87 15.36 -23.94 -20.41
C ASP A 87 15.01 -23.12 -19.14
N PHE A 88 14.60 -21.88 -19.34
CA PHE A 88 14.21 -21.00 -18.24
C PHE A 88 12.71 -21.06 -18.01
N TRP A 89 12.31 -21.64 -16.88
CA TRP A 89 10.91 -21.81 -16.51
C TRP A 89 10.29 -20.55 -15.91
N ILE A 90 9.15 -20.14 -16.46
CA ILE A 90 8.31 -19.04 -15.98
C ILE A 90 6.91 -19.58 -15.67
N TYR A 91 6.27 -19.01 -14.64
CA TYR A 91 4.93 -19.37 -14.25
C TYR A 91 3.92 -18.44 -14.90
N ASN A 92 2.85 -19.02 -15.46
CA ASN A 92 1.74 -18.25 -15.97
C ASN A 92 0.89 -17.68 -14.84
N ASN A 93 0.20 -16.59 -15.13
CA ASN A 93 -0.75 -15.93 -14.24
C ASN A 93 -1.94 -15.41 -15.05
N LYS A 94 -2.91 -14.79 -14.39
CA LYS A 94 -4.13 -14.26 -15.04
C LYS A 94 -3.89 -13.23 -16.16
N PHE A 95 -2.68 -12.66 -16.25
CA PHE A 95 -2.30 -11.67 -17.27
C PHE A 95 -1.47 -12.29 -18.40
N SER A 96 -1.15 -13.58 -18.34
CA SER A 96 -0.25 -14.25 -19.30
C SER A 96 -0.84 -14.42 -20.70
N ARG A 97 -2.12 -14.16 -20.91
CA ARG A 97 -2.78 -14.26 -22.23
C ARG A 97 -2.51 -13.03 -23.10
N GLY A 98 -2.42 -13.25 -24.42
CA GLY A 98 -2.22 -12.18 -25.40
C GLY A 98 -0.76 -11.83 -25.65
N TYR A 99 -0.53 -10.63 -26.18
CA TYR A 99 0.83 -10.17 -26.46
C TYR A 99 1.58 -9.79 -25.19
N GLN A 100 2.83 -10.22 -25.12
CA GLN A 100 3.75 -9.96 -24.03
C GLN A 100 5.10 -9.59 -24.62
N THR A 101 5.78 -8.60 -24.05
CA THR A 101 7.17 -8.29 -24.37
C THR A 101 8.08 -8.92 -23.32
N ILE A 102 8.97 -9.80 -23.75
CA ILE A 102 9.87 -10.53 -22.87
C ILE A 102 11.28 -9.96 -23.04
N SER A 103 11.91 -9.62 -21.93
CA SER A 103 13.31 -9.23 -21.84
C SER A 103 14.08 -10.29 -21.09
N VAL A 104 15.11 -10.84 -21.70
CA VAL A 104 16.01 -11.81 -21.07
C VAL A 104 17.41 -11.21 -21.01
N THR A 105 18.01 -11.21 -19.81
CA THR A 105 19.37 -10.68 -19.60
C THR A 105 20.25 -11.78 -19.02
N VAL A 106 21.38 -12.06 -19.68
CA VAL A 106 22.48 -12.87 -19.15
C VAL A 106 23.45 -11.96 -18.41
N ASP A 107 24.10 -12.48 -17.38
CA ASP A 107 24.92 -11.72 -16.42
C ASP A 107 24.19 -10.50 -15.84
N TYR A 108 22.97 -10.74 -15.36
CA TYR A 108 22.15 -9.70 -14.76
C TYR A 108 22.83 -9.10 -13.52
N GLY A 109 23.06 -7.80 -13.58
CA GLY A 109 23.80 -7.06 -12.55
C GLY A 109 25.25 -6.75 -12.94
N ASN A 110 25.73 -7.27 -14.10
CA ASN A 110 27.11 -7.12 -14.58
C ASN A 110 28.12 -7.56 -13.51
N ASP A 111 27.87 -8.73 -12.92
CA ASP A 111 28.73 -9.30 -11.87
C ASP A 111 30.06 -9.81 -12.43
N ILE A 112 30.09 -10.14 -13.73
CA ILE A 112 31.26 -10.66 -14.44
C ILE A 112 31.68 -9.60 -15.44
N LYS A 113 32.91 -9.11 -15.31
CA LYS A 113 33.45 -8.12 -16.23
C LYS A 113 33.63 -8.73 -17.62
N GLU A 114 32.99 -8.15 -18.62
CA GLU A 114 33.04 -8.62 -20.00
C GLU A 114 33.93 -7.76 -20.89
N PHE A 115 34.22 -8.27 -22.10
CA PHE A 115 35.10 -7.61 -23.05
C PHE A 115 34.51 -6.30 -23.58
N ALA A 116 35.18 -5.19 -23.28
CA ALA A 116 34.82 -3.89 -23.81
C ALA A 116 35.15 -3.77 -25.33
N PRO A 117 34.38 -3.00 -26.13
CA PRO A 117 33.31 -2.09 -25.70
C PRO A 117 31.89 -2.66 -25.74
N LEU A 118 31.67 -3.88 -26.20
CA LEU A 118 30.34 -4.40 -26.52
C LEU A 118 29.79 -5.41 -25.50
N GLY A 119 30.66 -6.12 -24.76
CA GLY A 119 30.27 -7.23 -23.90
C GLY A 119 29.12 -6.89 -22.96
N GLU A 120 29.18 -5.76 -22.25
CA GLU A 120 28.13 -5.35 -21.30
C GLU A 120 26.85 -4.77 -21.97
N THR A 121 26.81 -4.65 -23.28
CA THR A 121 25.69 -4.03 -24.02
C THR A 121 24.90 -5.02 -24.88
N ASN A 122 25.39 -6.24 -25.06
CA ASN A 122 24.75 -7.29 -25.85
C ASN A 122 24.12 -8.42 -25.01
N ASN A 123 24.08 -8.27 -23.71
CA ASN A 123 23.58 -9.25 -22.74
C ASN A 123 22.07 -9.42 -22.71
N THR A 124 21.33 -8.51 -23.36
CA THR A 124 19.87 -8.50 -23.29
C THR A 124 19.24 -8.79 -24.64
N LEU A 125 18.33 -9.77 -24.64
CA LEU A 125 17.46 -10.08 -25.76
C LEU A 125 16.03 -9.63 -25.44
N LEU A 126 15.42 -8.89 -26.38
CA LEU A 126 14.01 -8.48 -26.35
C LEU A 126 13.27 -9.20 -27.46
N PHE A 127 12.12 -9.78 -27.16
CA PHE A 127 11.22 -10.35 -28.15
C PHE A 127 9.76 -10.32 -27.69
N ASP A 128 8.84 -10.33 -28.64
CA ASP A 128 7.42 -10.40 -28.37
C ASP A 128 6.95 -11.85 -28.47
N LEU A 129 6.13 -12.25 -27.50
CA LEU A 129 5.46 -13.55 -27.45
C LEU A 129 3.96 -13.37 -27.45
N PHE A 130 3.27 -14.00 -28.39
CA PHE A 130 1.82 -14.14 -28.31
C PHE A 130 1.48 -15.43 -27.53
N MET A 131 0.85 -15.28 -26.38
CA MET A 131 0.40 -16.39 -25.56
C MET A 131 -1.06 -16.71 -25.91
N PRO A 132 -1.33 -17.79 -26.68
CA PRO A 132 -2.69 -18.19 -26.99
C PRO A 132 -3.44 -18.57 -25.72
N SER A 133 -4.73 -18.35 -25.71
CA SER A 133 -5.63 -18.75 -24.62
C SER A 133 -6.78 -19.54 -25.21
N ASN A 134 -6.99 -20.72 -24.68
CA ASN A 134 -8.15 -21.55 -25.00
C ASN A 134 -9.29 -21.28 -23.99
N SER A 135 -9.37 -20.07 -23.48
CA SER A 135 -10.40 -19.63 -22.55
C SER A 135 -11.53 -18.89 -23.26
N VAL A 136 -12.59 -18.66 -22.53
CA VAL A 136 -13.74 -17.84 -22.94
C VAL A 136 -13.79 -16.61 -22.04
N SER A 137 -14.19 -15.46 -22.59
CA SER A 137 -14.41 -14.23 -21.82
C SER A 137 -15.86 -13.83 -21.85
N THR A 138 -16.38 -13.38 -20.72
CA THR A 138 -17.72 -12.80 -20.62
C THR A 138 -17.72 -11.41 -21.26
N LEU A 139 -18.68 -11.13 -22.19
CA LEU A 139 -18.78 -9.83 -22.85
C LEU A 139 -19.94 -8.99 -22.33
N TYR A 140 -21.12 -9.60 -22.24
CA TYR A 140 -22.34 -8.89 -21.91
C TYR A 140 -23.30 -9.82 -21.12
N PRO A 141 -24.00 -9.30 -20.10
CA PRO A 141 -23.92 -7.95 -19.52
C PRO A 141 -22.51 -7.58 -19.05
N LEU A 142 -22.19 -6.28 -19.08
CA LEU A 142 -20.92 -5.79 -18.54
C LEU A 142 -20.79 -6.15 -17.06
N LYS A 143 -19.61 -6.43 -16.61
CA LYS A 143 -19.35 -6.74 -15.21
C LYS A 143 -19.86 -5.61 -14.31
N ASP A 144 -20.66 -5.97 -13.31
CA ASP A 144 -21.37 -5.05 -12.42
C ASP A 144 -22.30 -4.05 -13.13
N GLY A 145 -22.63 -4.35 -14.39
CA GLY A 145 -23.57 -3.56 -15.18
C GLY A 145 -24.99 -3.60 -14.64
N ILE A 146 -25.81 -2.65 -15.07
CA ILE A 146 -27.24 -2.58 -14.78
C ILE A 146 -28.00 -3.01 -16.03
N GLU A 147 -28.84 -4.03 -15.89
CA GLU A 147 -29.84 -4.43 -16.86
C GLU A 147 -31.23 -3.96 -16.45
N SER A 148 -31.95 -3.34 -17.40
CA SER A 148 -33.26 -2.71 -17.15
C SER A 148 -34.44 -3.58 -17.50
N SER A 149 -34.22 -4.76 -18.07
CA SER A 149 -35.24 -5.71 -18.55
C SER A 149 -34.95 -7.10 -18.04
N THR A 150 -36.02 -7.89 -17.81
CA THR A 150 -35.91 -9.30 -17.47
C THR A 150 -35.46 -10.17 -18.65
N ASN A 151 -35.60 -9.69 -19.88
CA ASN A 151 -35.06 -10.38 -21.05
C ASN A 151 -33.60 -9.94 -21.26
N VAL A 152 -32.68 -10.83 -20.92
CA VAL A 152 -31.24 -10.56 -20.96
C VAL A 152 -30.56 -11.49 -21.94
N THR A 153 -29.61 -10.96 -22.70
CA THR A 153 -28.75 -11.77 -23.57
C THR A 153 -27.37 -11.87 -22.93
N LEU A 154 -26.98 -13.06 -22.49
CA LEU A 154 -25.62 -13.33 -22.05
C LEU A 154 -24.74 -13.55 -23.29
N GLN A 155 -23.61 -12.89 -23.36
CA GLN A 155 -22.66 -13.01 -24.47
C GLN A 155 -21.27 -13.34 -23.96
N ALA A 156 -20.63 -14.30 -24.61
CA ALA A 156 -19.26 -14.71 -24.33
C ALA A 156 -18.45 -14.75 -25.63
N GLN A 157 -17.18 -14.40 -25.53
CA GLN A 157 -16.23 -14.40 -26.64
C GLN A 157 -15.20 -15.50 -26.47
N LEU A 158 -14.94 -16.25 -27.52
CA LEU A 158 -13.80 -17.17 -27.58
C LEU A 158 -12.51 -16.33 -27.68
N ASN A 159 -11.56 -16.54 -26.77
CA ASN A 159 -10.29 -15.80 -26.80
C ASN A 159 -9.35 -16.28 -27.91
N ASN A 160 -9.56 -17.49 -28.41
CA ASN A 160 -8.94 -17.94 -29.65
C ASN A 160 -9.84 -17.60 -30.83
N LEU A 161 -9.61 -16.46 -31.47
CA LEU A 161 -10.41 -15.99 -32.63
C LEU A 161 -10.27 -16.89 -33.86
N LEU A 162 -9.30 -17.79 -33.90
CA LEU A 162 -9.09 -18.77 -34.98
C LEU A 162 -9.75 -20.13 -34.67
N ALA A 163 -10.35 -20.26 -33.48
CA ALA A 163 -11.07 -21.45 -33.13
C ALA A 163 -12.23 -21.68 -34.11
N LYS A 164 -12.46 -22.97 -34.43
CA LYS A 164 -13.65 -23.41 -35.12
C LYS A 164 -14.85 -23.32 -34.15
N GLU A 165 -15.96 -23.92 -34.49
CA GLU A 165 -17.09 -24.03 -33.59
C GLU A 165 -16.68 -24.71 -32.27
N GLU A 166 -17.07 -24.13 -31.16
CA GLU A 166 -16.83 -24.63 -29.81
C GLU A 166 -18.18 -24.80 -29.07
N GLU A 167 -18.20 -25.71 -28.13
CA GLU A 167 -19.36 -26.00 -27.28
C GLU A 167 -19.23 -25.25 -25.96
N LEU A 168 -20.18 -24.36 -25.66
CA LEU A 168 -20.24 -23.62 -24.39
C LEU A 168 -21.48 -24.03 -23.58
N ILE A 169 -21.35 -23.87 -22.26
CA ILE A 169 -22.42 -23.97 -21.29
C ILE A 169 -22.47 -22.66 -20.49
N PHE A 170 -23.67 -22.05 -20.45
CA PHE A 170 -23.94 -20.86 -19.63
C PHE A 170 -24.80 -21.27 -18.43
N GLU A 171 -24.54 -20.63 -17.30
CA GLU A 171 -25.38 -20.70 -16.12
C GLU A 171 -25.63 -19.31 -15.56
N ILE A 172 -26.83 -19.09 -15.01
CA ILE A 172 -27.21 -17.84 -14.34
C ILE A 172 -28.05 -18.15 -13.12
N ASP A 173 -27.74 -17.44 -12.02
CA ASP A 173 -28.38 -17.61 -10.72
C ASP A 173 -28.36 -16.27 -9.94
N THR A 174 -29.09 -16.19 -8.83
CA THR A 174 -29.06 -15.10 -7.86
C THR A 174 -28.03 -15.32 -6.75
N THR A 175 -27.32 -16.44 -6.77
CA THR A 175 -26.25 -16.74 -5.80
C THR A 175 -24.94 -17.09 -6.52
N PRO A 176 -23.80 -16.71 -5.96
CA PRO A 176 -22.48 -17.05 -6.53
C PRO A 176 -22.16 -18.55 -6.44
N LEU A 177 -22.96 -19.32 -5.68
CA LEU A 177 -22.81 -20.78 -5.52
C LEU A 177 -23.53 -21.55 -6.62
N PHE A 178 -24.39 -20.91 -7.43
CA PHE A 178 -25.16 -21.53 -8.51
C PHE A 178 -25.98 -22.74 -8.04
N ASN A 179 -26.69 -22.57 -6.92
CA ASN A 179 -27.46 -23.63 -6.26
C ASN A 179 -28.86 -23.19 -5.81
N SER A 180 -29.35 -22.05 -6.28
CA SER A 180 -30.69 -21.58 -5.95
C SER A 180 -31.75 -22.28 -6.81
N PRO A 181 -33.05 -22.25 -6.39
CA PRO A 181 -34.14 -22.80 -7.17
C PRO A 181 -34.39 -22.13 -8.53
N ILE A 182 -33.83 -20.96 -8.75
CA ILE A 182 -33.99 -20.19 -10.00
C ILE A 182 -32.80 -20.33 -10.95
N LEU A 183 -31.83 -21.17 -10.62
CA LEU A 183 -30.72 -21.50 -11.51
C LEU A 183 -31.22 -21.88 -12.90
N GLN A 184 -30.72 -21.19 -13.92
CA GLN A 184 -30.96 -21.55 -15.32
C GLN A 184 -29.62 -21.97 -15.95
N ASN A 185 -29.69 -23.08 -16.71
CA ASN A 185 -28.57 -23.64 -17.46
C ASN A 185 -28.97 -23.69 -18.94
N SER A 186 -28.10 -23.25 -19.82
CA SER A 186 -28.36 -23.18 -21.25
C SER A 186 -28.40 -24.55 -21.94
N GLY A 187 -27.85 -25.60 -21.30
CA GLY A 187 -27.36 -26.75 -22.03
C GLY A 187 -26.18 -26.40 -22.92
N ILE A 188 -25.85 -27.25 -23.87
CA ILE A 188 -24.75 -27.06 -24.81
C ILE A 188 -25.20 -26.11 -25.93
N ILE A 189 -24.48 -25.01 -26.10
CA ILE A 189 -24.62 -24.07 -27.22
C ILE A 189 -23.36 -24.16 -28.07
N ILE A 190 -23.52 -24.42 -29.37
CA ILE A 190 -22.40 -24.48 -30.32
C ILE A 190 -22.30 -23.16 -31.07
N GLY A 191 -21.10 -22.62 -31.19
CA GLY A 191 -20.90 -21.39 -31.92
C GLY A 191 -19.42 -21.03 -32.11
N GLN A 192 -19.20 -19.87 -32.73
CA GLN A 192 -17.88 -19.36 -33.08
C GLN A 192 -17.79 -17.88 -32.72
N ASN A 193 -16.61 -17.41 -32.36
CA ASN A 193 -16.29 -16.03 -32.01
C ASN A 193 -17.09 -15.52 -30.79
N ILE A 194 -18.32 -15.01 -31.02
CA ILE A 194 -19.21 -14.51 -29.96
C ILE A 194 -20.43 -15.45 -29.91
N ILE A 195 -20.66 -16.03 -28.75
CA ILE A 195 -21.73 -16.96 -28.51
C ILE A 195 -22.71 -16.34 -27.52
N SER A 196 -24.01 -16.44 -27.83
CA SER A 196 -25.09 -15.79 -27.07
C SER A 196 -26.08 -16.78 -26.49
N TYR A 197 -26.55 -16.51 -25.28
CA TYR A 197 -27.64 -17.19 -24.62
C TYR A 197 -28.70 -16.19 -24.17
N ASN A 198 -29.91 -16.28 -24.72
CA ASN A 198 -31.05 -15.46 -24.33
C ASN A 198 -31.76 -16.10 -23.15
N VAL A 199 -31.88 -15.35 -22.05
CA VAL A 199 -32.51 -15.79 -20.82
C VAL A 199 -33.65 -14.84 -20.43
N ASN A 200 -34.75 -15.40 -19.97
CA ASN A 200 -35.84 -14.65 -19.36
C ASN A 200 -35.77 -14.83 -17.84
N LEU A 201 -35.41 -13.76 -17.15
CA LEU A 201 -35.22 -13.75 -15.71
C LEU A 201 -36.57 -13.60 -14.98
N PRO A 202 -36.73 -14.17 -13.79
CA PRO A 202 -37.85 -13.82 -12.93
C PRO A 202 -37.82 -12.32 -12.59
N TYR A 203 -38.98 -11.71 -12.42
CA TYR A 203 -39.07 -10.30 -12.00
C TYR A 203 -38.65 -10.18 -10.54
N LEU A 204 -37.38 -9.94 -10.35
CA LEU A 204 -36.72 -9.69 -9.05
C LEU A 204 -35.99 -8.36 -9.18
N ASP A 205 -36.73 -7.24 -9.00
CA ASP A 205 -36.17 -5.92 -9.12
C ASP A 205 -35.11 -5.65 -8.05
N SER A 206 -34.10 -4.86 -8.39
CA SER A 206 -32.98 -4.50 -7.52
C SER A 206 -32.23 -5.72 -6.97
N THR A 207 -32.05 -6.74 -7.81
CA THR A 207 -31.36 -8.00 -7.46
C THR A 207 -30.12 -8.20 -8.31
N ASP A 208 -29.05 -8.70 -7.71
CA ASP A 208 -27.86 -9.13 -8.44
C ASP A 208 -28.03 -10.54 -8.99
N PHE A 209 -27.62 -10.70 -10.23
CA PHE A 209 -27.49 -11.97 -10.90
C PHE A 209 -26.02 -12.31 -11.13
N TYR A 210 -25.67 -13.54 -10.84
CA TYR A 210 -24.38 -14.15 -11.12
C TYR A 210 -24.55 -15.04 -12.33
N TRP A 211 -23.67 -14.91 -13.30
CA TRP A 211 -23.67 -15.80 -14.44
C TRP A 211 -22.25 -16.23 -14.78
N ARG A 212 -22.15 -17.39 -15.40
CA ARG A 212 -20.87 -17.97 -15.76
C ARG A 212 -20.98 -18.73 -17.06
N VAL A 213 -19.84 -18.89 -17.70
CA VAL A 213 -19.70 -19.61 -18.96
C VAL A 213 -18.44 -20.46 -18.93
N ARG A 214 -18.47 -21.61 -19.57
CA ARG A 214 -17.32 -22.48 -19.78
C ARG A 214 -17.44 -23.27 -21.05
N PHE A 215 -16.32 -23.81 -21.53
CA PHE A 215 -16.35 -24.88 -22.54
C PHE A 215 -16.99 -26.14 -21.96
N ASN A 216 -17.67 -26.89 -22.81
CA ASN A 216 -18.14 -28.24 -22.52
C ASN A 216 -16.99 -29.26 -22.62
N LYS A 217 -15.96 -29.06 -21.81
CA LYS A 217 -14.70 -29.83 -21.75
C LYS A 217 -14.38 -30.14 -20.29
N SER A 218 -13.44 -31.05 -20.05
CA SER A 218 -12.88 -31.26 -18.71
C SER A 218 -12.10 -30.03 -18.25
N ILE A 219 -11.84 -29.93 -16.94
CA ILE A 219 -11.04 -28.82 -16.37
C ILE A 219 -9.63 -28.80 -16.97
N GLU A 220 -9.04 -29.99 -17.17
CA GLU A 220 -7.69 -30.14 -17.75
C GLU A 220 -7.64 -29.68 -19.22
N GLU A 221 -8.78 -29.68 -19.90
CA GLU A 221 -8.92 -29.26 -21.30
C GLU A 221 -9.37 -27.78 -21.44
N GLY A 222 -9.41 -27.03 -20.33
CA GLY A 222 -9.83 -25.63 -20.31
C GLY A 222 -11.32 -25.40 -20.00
N GLY A 223 -12.03 -26.41 -19.47
CA GLY A 223 -13.44 -26.30 -19.06
C GLY A 223 -13.67 -25.57 -17.73
N THR A 224 -12.85 -24.55 -17.42
CA THR A 224 -13.00 -23.72 -16.23
C THR A 224 -14.10 -22.67 -16.42
N TRP A 225 -14.82 -22.36 -15.32
CA TRP A 225 -15.85 -21.33 -15.33
C TRP A 225 -15.25 -19.92 -15.35
N GLU A 226 -15.72 -19.11 -16.29
CA GLU A 226 -15.53 -17.66 -16.26
C GLU A 226 -16.79 -17.01 -15.72
N ASN A 227 -16.65 -16.22 -14.65
CA ASN A 227 -17.75 -15.67 -13.87
C ASN A 227 -17.95 -14.19 -14.15
N ASN A 228 -19.21 -13.74 -14.08
CA ASN A 228 -19.58 -12.34 -14.21
C ASN A 228 -20.82 -12.03 -13.37
N THR A 229 -21.08 -10.76 -13.11
CA THR A 229 -22.24 -10.29 -12.34
C THR A 229 -22.88 -9.08 -13.01
N PHE A 230 -24.19 -8.92 -12.83
CA PHE A 230 -24.91 -7.69 -13.15
C PHE A 230 -26.08 -7.50 -12.18
N SER A 231 -26.60 -6.28 -12.10
CA SER A 231 -27.80 -5.97 -11.30
C SER A 231 -29.00 -5.80 -12.22
N LEU A 232 -30.10 -6.45 -11.92
CA LEU A 232 -31.39 -6.20 -12.58
C LEU A 232 -32.12 -5.08 -11.84
N ILE A 233 -32.23 -3.89 -12.46
CA ILE A 233 -33.00 -2.76 -11.95
C ILE A 233 -34.00 -2.36 -13.03
N VAL A 234 -35.21 -2.86 -12.91
CA VAL A 234 -36.22 -2.76 -13.96
C VAL A 234 -36.60 -1.31 -14.24
N GLY A 235 -36.56 -0.93 -15.53
CA GLY A 235 -36.90 0.41 -15.97
C GLY A 235 -35.83 1.48 -15.70
N SER A 236 -34.67 1.10 -15.12
CA SER A 236 -33.56 2.02 -14.95
C SER A 236 -32.83 2.32 -16.26
N GLU A 237 -31.95 3.31 -16.24
CA GLU A 237 -30.95 3.46 -17.29
C GLU A 237 -29.82 2.46 -17.11
N LYS A 238 -29.05 2.21 -18.18
CA LYS A 238 -27.84 1.39 -18.11
C LYS A 238 -26.75 2.13 -17.36
N GLY A 239 -25.93 1.38 -16.64
CA GLY A 239 -24.85 1.91 -15.81
C GLY A 239 -24.11 0.80 -15.09
N TRP A 240 -23.52 1.12 -13.96
CA TRP A 240 -22.81 0.17 -13.10
C TRP A 240 -23.31 0.29 -11.66
N SER A 241 -23.30 -0.83 -10.95
CA SER A 241 -23.78 -0.90 -9.56
C SER A 241 -22.85 -1.74 -8.69
N GLN A 242 -22.42 -1.16 -7.57
CA GLN A 242 -21.77 -1.88 -6.46
C GLN A 242 -22.74 -1.98 -5.26
N GLY A 243 -24.01 -2.30 -5.53
CA GLY A 243 -25.07 -2.31 -4.52
C GLY A 243 -24.94 -3.40 -3.44
N TYR A 244 -24.07 -4.37 -3.60
CA TYR A 244 -23.88 -5.47 -2.66
C TYR A 244 -22.50 -5.44 -2.02
N PHE A 245 -22.45 -5.81 -0.73
CA PHE A 245 -21.23 -5.77 0.06
C PHE A 245 -20.09 -6.60 -0.56
N SER A 246 -20.39 -7.79 -1.07
CA SER A 246 -19.40 -8.67 -1.71
C SER A 246 -18.73 -8.07 -2.95
N LYS A 247 -19.39 -7.15 -3.65
CA LYS A 247 -18.80 -6.45 -4.80
C LYS A 247 -17.67 -5.48 -4.41
N LEU A 248 -17.56 -5.15 -3.13
CA LEU A 248 -16.44 -4.35 -2.63
C LEU A 248 -15.11 -5.13 -2.60
N ASN A 249 -15.11 -6.46 -2.75
CA ASN A 249 -13.90 -7.29 -2.65
C ASN A 249 -12.81 -6.93 -3.69
N GLU A 250 -13.19 -6.31 -4.80
CA GLU A 250 -12.27 -5.84 -5.85
C GLU A 250 -11.81 -4.39 -5.66
N SER A 251 -12.30 -3.73 -4.60
CA SER A 251 -11.90 -2.37 -4.26
C SER A 251 -10.54 -2.36 -3.53
N VAL A 252 -9.87 -1.22 -3.59
CA VAL A 252 -8.62 -1.01 -2.84
C VAL A 252 -8.95 -0.29 -1.53
N PHE A 253 -8.51 -0.85 -0.42
CA PHE A 253 -8.80 -0.36 0.92
C PHE A 253 -7.56 0.28 1.55
N ASP A 254 -7.63 1.56 1.88
CA ASP A 254 -6.64 2.24 2.71
C ASP A 254 -7.18 2.43 4.13
N LYS A 255 -6.45 1.91 5.12
CA LYS A 255 -6.78 1.95 6.55
C LYS A 255 -8.09 1.25 6.95
N VAL A 256 -8.76 0.61 6.03
CA VAL A 256 -10.00 -0.15 6.23
C VAL A 256 -9.73 -1.64 6.05
N LEU A 257 -10.35 -2.47 6.88
CA LEU A 257 -10.45 -3.91 6.71
C LEU A 257 -11.82 -4.23 6.12
N PHE A 258 -11.81 -5.07 5.10
CA PHE A 258 -13.01 -5.63 4.49
C PHE A 258 -13.12 -7.10 4.87
N GLU A 259 -14.22 -7.48 5.49
CA GLU A 259 -14.52 -8.86 5.88
C GLU A 259 -15.83 -9.31 5.23
N ASP A 260 -15.74 -10.01 4.12
CA ASP A 260 -16.90 -10.43 3.34
C ASP A 260 -17.79 -11.40 4.12
N SER A 261 -17.19 -12.33 4.87
CA SER A 261 -17.93 -13.36 5.63
C SER A 261 -18.82 -12.78 6.73
N SER A 262 -18.37 -11.74 7.41
CA SER A 262 -19.12 -11.03 8.46
C SER A 262 -19.89 -9.82 7.92
N ARG A 263 -19.70 -9.47 6.64
CA ARG A 263 -20.22 -8.26 5.98
C ARG A 263 -19.89 -7.00 6.78
N ASN A 264 -18.64 -6.89 7.18
CA ASN A 264 -18.17 -5.82 8.04
C ASN A 264 -17.03 -5.00 7.41
N LEU A 265 -17.11 -3.68 7.59
CA LEU A 265 -16.02 -2.75 7.34
C LEU A 265 -15.56 -2.21 8.69
N SER A 266 -14.28 -2.34 8.97
CA SER A 266 -13.68 -1.82 10.20
C SER A 266 -12.35 -1.13 9.91
N PHE A 267 -11.91 -0.25 10.79
CA PHE A 267 -10.56 0.31 10.66
C PHE A 267 -9.50 -0.73 11.00
N LYS A 268 -8.39 -0.70 10.27
CA LYS A 268 -7.21 -1.52 10.58
C LYS A 268 -6.70 -1.22 11.98
N THR A 269 -6.27 -2.25 12.68
CA THR A 269 -5.63 -2.11 13.99
C THR A 269 -4.26 -1.46 13.81
N VAL A 270 -4.00 -0.39 14.54
CA VAL A 270 -2.68 0.23 14.61
C VAL A 270 -1.92 -0.38 15.79
N PRO A 271 -0.63 -0.73 15.64
CA PRO A 271 0.16 -1.21 16.76
C PRO A 271 0.16 -0.24 17.92
N SER A 272 0.15 -0.77 19.16
CA SER A 272 0.27 0.07 20.35
C SER A 272 1.66 0.71 20.43
N TYR A 273 1.68 1.93 20.96
CA TYR A 273 2.93 2.65 21.23
C TYR A 273 3.17 2.74 22.72
N ARG A 274 4.37 2.38 23.15
CA ARG A 274 4.80 2.52 24.52
C ARG A 274 5.51 3.85 24.72
N PHE A 275 4.89 4.71 25.52
CA PHE A 275 5.51 5.94 26.01
C PHE A 275 6.10 5.69 27.38
N SER A 276 7.29 6.21 27.64
CA SER A 276 7.87 6.16 28.96
C SER A 276 8.66 7.42 29.31
N VAL A 277 8.52 7.82 30.55
CA VAL A 277 9.30 8.90 31.15
C VAL A 277 10.16 8.29 32.25
N GLN A 278 11.45 8.48 32.17
CA GLN A 278 12.41 8.15 33.21
C GLN A 278 12.82 9.43 33.92
N VAL A 279 12.66 9.46 35.23
CA VAL A 279 13.04 10.58 36.09
C VAL A 279 14.17 10.18 37.01
N GLY A 280 14.95 11.17 37.43
CA GLY A 280 16.04 10.96 38.37
C GLY A 280 16.33 12.19 39.20
N GLY A 281 16.66 12.02 40.47
CA GLY A 281 17.01 13.10 41.38
C GLY A 281 18.31 13.83 40.94
N ALA A 282 18.51 15.03 41.48
CA ALA A 282 19.54 15.96 41.00
C ALA A 282 20.99 15.44 41.10
N ASN A 283 21.28 14.57 42.06
CA ASN A 283 22.61 13.99 42.25
C ASN A 283 22.89 12.73 41.43
N LEU A 284 21.90 12.26 40.63
CA LEU A 284 22.15 11.20 39.69
C LEU A 284 22.79 11.71 38.40
N ASN A 285 23.51 10.81 37.73
CA ASN A 285 24.00 11.07 36.39
C ASN A 285 22.81 11.45 35.48
N THR A 286 23.01 12.46 34.69
CA THR A 286 22.03 13.01 33.73
C THR A 286 21.45 12.02 32.76
N LEU A 287 22.08 10.85 32.55
CA LEU A 287 21.51 9.73 31.77
C LEU A 287 20.27 9.09 32.39
N SER A 288 19.92 9.42 33.64
CA SER A 288 18.74 8.90 34.35
C SER A 288 17.43 9.65 34.04
N ARG A 289 17.45 10.66 33.17
CA ARG A 289 16.26 11.45 32.81
C ARG A 289 16.00 11.37 31.30
N ARG A 290 14.85 10.84 30.89
CA ARG A 290 14.57 10.58 29.47
C ARG A 290 13.09 10.45 29.19
N ILE A 291 12.72 10.92 28.00
CA ILE A 291 11.46 10.56 27.36
C ILE A 291 11.77 9.53 26.27
N ARG A 292 10.97 8.45 26.20
CA ARG A 292 11.09 7.42 25.18
C ARG A 292 9.75 7.11 24.52
N VAL A 293 9.81 6.81 23.22
CA VAL A 293 8.70 6.30 22.42
C VAL A 293 9.13 4.96 21.82
N ASN A 294 8.43 3.88 22.13
CA ASN A 294 8.80 2.51 21.77
C ASN A 294 10.25 2.17 22.16
N ASP A 295 10.61 2.52 23.41
CA ASP A 295 11.94 2.34 24.00
C ASP A 295 13.08 3.09 23.29
N ILE A 296 12.79 3.84 22.22
CA ILE A 296 13.73 4.74 21.55
C ILE A 296 13.69 6.09 22.26
N LYS A 297 14.85 6.65 22.58
CA LYS A 297 14.93 8.00 23.16
C LYS A 297 14.28 9.00 22.22
N ALA A 298 13.37 9.81 22.74
CA ALA A 298 12.77 10.89 21.99
C ALA A 298 13.77 12.03 21.71
N TRP A 299 14.81 12.14 22.56
CA TRP A 299 15.82 13.17 22.47
C TRP A 299 17.13 12.74 23.15
N GLU A 300 18.29 13.25 22.67
CA GLU A 300 19.63 12.93 23.22
C GLU A 300 20.35 14.10 23.88
N ARG A 301 19.73 15.27 23.95
CA ARG A 301 20.36 16.47 24.44
C ARG A 301 20.26 16.62 25.96
N PHE A 302 21.23 17.30 26.48
CA PHE A 302 21.39 17.62 27.87
C PHE A 302 20.93 19.05 28.17
N ILE A 303 19.94 19.20 29.06
CA ILE A 303 19.64 20.48 29.69
C ILE A 303 19.95 20.33 31.17
N PHE A 304 20.72 21.28 31.70
CA PHE A 304 21.12 21.21 33.09
C PHE A 304 20.09 21.76 34.08
N ASN A 305 19.15 22.62 33.65
CA ASN A 305 18.20 23.26 34.55
C ASN A 305 16.89 23.58 33.81
N GLY A 306 16.20 22.56 33.32
CA GLY A 306 15.09 22.82 32.44
C GLY A 306 13.96 21.79 32.49
N ILE A 307 12.94 22.05 31.72
CA ILE A 307 11.83 21.18 31.46
C ILE A 307 11.95 20.69 30.02
N GLU A 308 11.99 19.38 29.85
CA GLU A 308 11.83 18.72 28.53
C GLU A 308 10.39 18.26 28.40
N LEU A 309 9.73 18.61 27.29
CA LEU A 309 8.33 18.33 27.04
C LEU A 309 8.08 17.94 25.59
N ILE A 310 7.23 16.93 25.40
CA ILE A 310 6.72 16.50 24.09
C ILE A 310 5.21 16.33 24.17
N ALA A 311 4.52 16.78 23.14
CA ALA A 311 3.09 16.53 22.95
C ALA A 311 2.86 15.71 21.66
N ILE A 312 1.99 14.70 21.74
CA ILE A 312 1.74 13.75 20.65
C ILE A 312 0.24 13.61 20.42
N ASN A 313 -0.17 13.71 19.17
CA ASN A 313 -1.55 13.42 18.79
C ASN A 313 -1.83 11.92 19.00
N PRO A 314 -2.80 11.56 19.86
CA PRO A 314 -3.09 10.15 20.15
C PRO A 314 -3.72 9.38 18.98
N LEU A 315 -4.20 10.07 17.94
CA LEU A 315 -4.86 9.45 16.79
C LEU A 315 -3.88 8.99 15.71
N ASN A 316 -2.94 9.87 15.36
CA ASN A 316 -2.00 9.64 14.25
C ASN A 316 -0.53 9.58 14.71
N LEU A 317 -0.27 9.77 16.00
CA LEU A 317 1.07 9.75 16.63
C LEU A 317 2.01 10.86 16.16
N GLU A 318 1.50 11.85 15.46
CA GLU A 318 2.29 13.01 15.08
C GLU A 318 2.63 13.85 16.31
N ARG A 319 3.89 14.29 16.34
CA ARG A 319 4.37 15.21 17.37
C ARG A 319 3.83 16.61 17.11
N TYR A 320 3.37 17.25 18.15
CA TYR A 320 2.90 18.63 18.05
C TYR A 320 4.08 19.56 17.83
N SER A 321 4.05 20.27 16.71
CA SER A 321 5.02 21.31 16.39
C SER A 321 4.48 22.67 16.81
N TYR A 322 5.30 23.45 17.51
CA TYR A 322 4.94 24.78 17.94
C TYR A 322 4.69 25.71 16.74
N PRO A 323 3.57 26.48 16.71
CA PRO A 323 3.27 27.34 15.59
C PRO A 323 4.38 28.35 15.29
N SER A 324 4.67 28.59 14.01
CA SER A 324 5.78 29.41 13.53
C SER A 324 5.79 30.85 14.05
N ALA A 325 4.67 31.40 14.44
CA ALA A 325 4.58 32.73 15.04
C ALA A 325 5.38 32.89 16.35
N PHE A 326 5.70 31.78 17.02
CA PHE A 326 6.49 31.73 18.25
C PHE A 326 7.94 31.26 18.03
N ASN A 327 8.31 30.91 16.82
CA ASN A 327 9.64 30.40 16.50
C ASN A 327 10.78 31.37 16.88
N ASN A 328 10.53 32.67 16.95
CA ASN A 328 11.53 33.63 17.34
C ASN A 328 12.03 33.49 18.79
N ILE A 329 11.19 32.95 19.68
CA ILE A 329 11.52 32.76 21.09
C ILE A 329 12.19 31.39 21.28
N VAL A 330 11.74 30.35 20.59
CA VAL A 330 12.37 29.02 20.59
C VAL A 330 13.67 29.03 19.80
N GLN A 331 13.78 29.81 18.71
CA GLN A 331 14.99 29.97 17.90
C GLN A 331 16.14 30.68 18.66
N ALA A 332 15.86 31.43 19.70
CA ALA A 332 16.91 32.01 20.53
C ALA A 332 17.83 30.97 21.17
N ARG A 333 17.39 29.71 21.30
CA ARG A 333 18.22 28.58 21.74
C ARG A 333 19.09 27.98 20.65
N ASP A 334 18.65 28.05 19.40
CA ASP A 334 19.39 27.51 18.26
C ASP A 334 20.68 28.30 17.97
N ASN A 335 20.78 29.55 18.44
CA ASN A 335 22.00 30.34 18.36
C ASN A 335 23.21 29.75 19.15
N ARG A 336 23.03 28.59 19.79
CA ARG A 336 24.14 27.82 20.38
C ARG A 336 24.83 26.88 19.38
N ASN A 337 24.68 27.10 18.06
CA ASN A 337 25.33 26.33 16.99
C ASN A 337 25.08 24.80 17.01
N ILE A 338 23.90 24.34 17.35
CA ILE A 338 23.55 22.94 17.26
C ILE A 338 22.47 22.77 16.19
N PRO A 339 22.72 22.00 15.12
CA PRO A 339 21.76 21.85 14.03
C PRO A 339 20.50 21.15 14.52
N TYR A 340 19.37 21.85 14.47
CA TYR A 340 18.03 21.34 14.82
C TYR A 340 17.52 20.26 13.85
N HIS A 341 18.18 19.98 12.73
CA HIS A 341 17.55 19.34 11.59
C HIS A 341 18.40 18.34 10.81
N THR A 342 19.18 17.51 11.46
CA THR A 342 19.89 16.50 10.63
C THR A 342 19.20 15.16 10.50
N THR A 343 18.15 14.86 11.29
CA THR A 343 17.33 13.65 11.04
C THR A 343 15.91 13.86 11.57
N GLY A 344 14.89 13.62 10.75
CA GLY A 344 13.47 13.80 11.07
C GLY A 344 12.90 13.00 12.25
N GLN A 345 13.74 12.38 13.07
CA GLN A 345 13.35 11.61 14.26
C GLN A 345 13.13 12.48 15.52
N TYR A 346 13.59 13.73 15.55
CA TYR A 346 13.65 14.52 16.78
C TYR A 346 12.83 15.82 16.75
N SER A 347 12.07 16.08 15.69
CA SER A 347 11.18 17.24 15.66
C SER A 347 10.05 17.10 16.68
N GLY A 348 9.71 18.18 17.38
CA GLY A 348 8.58 18.26 18.31
C GLY A 348 8.89 17.90 19.77
N VAL A 349 10.14 17.72 20.16
CA VAL A 349 10.59 17.73 21.56
C VAL A 349 11.13 19.13 21.89
N TYR A 350 10.60 19.75 22.93
CA TYR A 350 10.95 21.09 23.35
C TYR A 350 11.59 21.06 24.72
N ASP A 351 12.65 21.85 24.87
CA ASP A 351 13.36 22.03 26.13
C ASP A 351 13.38 23.52 26.52
N PHE A 352 13.10 23.81 27.77
CA PHE A 352 13.01 25.16 28.30
C PHE A 352 13.95 25.34 29.49
N ASP A 353 14.84 26.30 29.40
CA ASP A 353 15.72 26.67 30.53
C ASP A 353 14.92 27.50 31.53
N MET A 354 14.54 26.89 32.62
CA MET A 354 13.66 27.50 33.61
C MET A 354 14.30 28.61 34.43
N ARG A 355 15.59 28.88 34.24
CA ARG A 355 16.28 30.06 34.83
C ARG A 355 15.99 31.33 34.03
N VAL A 356 15.62 31.21 32.76
CA VAL A 356 15.46 32.31 31.82
C VAL A 356 13.95 32.65 31.69
N LYS A 357 13.59 33.90 32.04
CA LYS A 357 12.19 34.34 32.00
C LYS A 357 11.53 34.13 30.63
N ASN A 358 12.18 34.57 29.56
CA ASN A 358 11.63 34.43 28.19
C ASN A 358 11.37 32.97 27.81
N GLU A 359 12.08 32.01 28.39
CA GLU A 359 11.89 30.60 28.14
C GLU A 359 10.74 30.04 28.97
N ARG A 360 10.53 30.54 30.18
CA ARG A 360 9.32 30.27 30.97
C ARG A 360 8.07 30.81 30.28
N ASP A 361 8.13 32.02 29.73
CA ASP A 361 7.03 32.59 28.92
C ASP A 361 6.76 31.72 27.66
N SER A 362 7.81 31.18 27.04
CA SER A 362 7.70 30.27 25.90
C SER A 362 7.08 28.90 26.29
N LEU A 363 7.43 28.36 27.45
CA LEU A 363 6.81 27.14 27.98
C LEU A 363 5.31 27.34 28.18
N ILE A 364 4.89 28.47 28.80
CA ILE A 364 3.49 28.82 28.98
C ILE A 364 2.77 28.87 27.61
N GLY A 365 3.35 29.59 26.65
CA GLY A 365 2.82 29.71 25.30
C GLY A 365 2.68 28.35 24.60
N TYR A 366 3.71 27.50 24.70
CA TYR A 366 3.70 26.15 24.16
C TYR A 366 2.59 25.28 24.77
N ILE A 367 2.53 25.21 26.11
CA ILE A 367 1.51 24.44 26.82
C ILE A 367 0.09 24.90 26.41
N ASN A 368 -0.13 26.21 26.35
CA ASN A 368 -1.43 26.77 25.98
C ASN A 368 -1.82 26.45 24.52
N SER A 369 -0.85 26.34 23.64
CA SER A 369 -1.08 26.03 22.22
C SER A 369 -1.37 24.55 21.93
N ILE A 370 -1.01 23.63 22.83
CA ILE A 370 -1.24 22.19 22.65
C ILE A 370 -2.76 21.91 22.55
N PRO A 371 -3.24 21.21 21.50
CA PRO A 371 -4.65 20.87 21.40
C PRO A 371 -5.12 19.93 22.51
N GLU A 372 -6.41 19.99 22.81
CA GLU A 372 -7.03 19.09 23.78
C GLU A 372 -6.83 17.61 23.42
N GLY A 373 -6.65 16.78 24.45
CA GLY A 373 -6.53 15.34 24.31
C GLY A 373 -5.17 14.83 23.81
N PHE A 374 -4.23 15.73 23.47
CA PHE A 374 -2.88 15.32 23.14
C PHE A 374 -2.19 14.67 24.35
N VAL A 375 -1.44 13.59 24.10
CA VAL A 375 -0.61 12.95 25.12
C VAL A 375 0.61 13.81 25.35
N ILE A 376 0.87 14.13 26.61
CA ILE A 376 2.01 14.97 27.03
C ILE A 376 2.94 14.12 27.88
N MET A 377 4.22 14.19 27.57
CA MET A 377 5.29 13.66 28.39
C MET A 377 6.24 14.78 28.77
N MET A 378 6.58 14.83 30.05
CA MET A 378 7.44 15.86 30.61
C MET A 378 8.43 15.26 31.59
N VAL A 379 9.65 15.80 31.59
CA VAL A 379 10.67 15.47 32.57
C VAL A 379 11.40 16.74 33.02
N LEU A 380 11.67 16.84 34.32
CA LEU A 380 12.49 17.89 34.87
C LEU A 380 13.97 17.46 34.94
N HIS A 381 14.84 18.39 34.55
CA HIS A 381 16.30 18.24 34.61
C HIS A 381 16.89 19.19 35.63
N GLN A 382 17.56 18.67 36.63
CA GLN A 382 18.36 19.33 37.70
C GLN A 382 17.92 20.72 38.21
N ASN A 383 18.23 21.00 39.48
CA ASN A 383 18.25 22.27 40.19
C ASN A 383 17.34 23.39 39.64
N LEU A 384 16.05 23.16 39.67
CA LEU A 384 15.08 24.17 39.29
C LEU A 384 14.80 25.08 40.50
N ASN A 385 15.20 26.31 40.42
CA ASN A 385 14.90 27.29 41.48
C ASN A 385 13.45 27.79 41.30
N TYR A 386 12.49 27.17 41.96
CA TYR A 386 11.09 27.57 41.93
C TYR A 386 10.85 29.00 42.46
N ALA A 387 11.75 29.54 43.32
CA ALA A 387 11.61 30.88 43.87
C ALA A 387 11.61 32.00 42.83
N GLY A 388 12.05 31.71 41.62
CA GLY A 388 12.06 32.66 40.50
C GLY A 388 10.96 32.44 39.47
N TRP A 389 10.04 31.47 39.70
CA TRP A 389 8.99 31.21 38.76
C TRP A 389 7.77 32.06 39.05
N GLU A 390 7.16 32.58 38.01
CA GLU A 390 5.92 33.30 38.02
C GLU A 390 4.75 32.32 38.27
N GLU A 391 3.66 32.78 38.86
CA GLU A 391 2.47 31.98 39.16
C GLU A 391 1.89 31.34 37.87
N GLU A 392 1.96 32.03 36.75
CA GLU A 392 1.51 31.59 35.42
C GLU A 392 2.22 30.33 34.94
N VAL A 393 3.49 30.09 35.32
CA VAL A 393 4.23 28.87 35.03
C VAL A 393 3.60 27.68 35.71
N PHE A 394 3.28 27.81 37.00
CA PHE A 394 2.64 26.74 37.76
C PHE A 394 1.24 26.45 37.22
N VAL A 395 0.45 27.47 36.95
CA VAL A 395 -0.90 27.32 36.36
C VAL A 395 -0.83 26.61 35.03
N ALA A 396 0.13 26.92 34.16
CA ALA A 396 0.31 26.24 32.90
C ALA A 396 0.69 24.76 33.09
N LEU A 397 1.63 24.45 33.98
CA LEU A 397 2.05 23.08 34.28
C LEU A 397 0.90 22.26 34.93
N GLU A 398 0.17 22.86 35.86
CA GLU A 398 -1.01 22.25 36.48
C GLU A 398 -2.12 21.95 35.46
N SER A 399 -2.26 22.80 34.43
CA SER A 399 -3.23 22.58 33.34
C SER A 399 -2.96 21.33 32.51
N ILE A 400 -1.74 20.83 32.51
CA ILE A 400 -1.35 19.58 31.84
C ILE A 400 -1.23 18.40 32.82
N GLY A 401 -1.57 18.58 34.08
CA GLY A 401 -1.63 17.52 35.08
C GLY A 401 -0.48 17.48 36.08
N ALA A 402 0.42 18.47 36.10
CA ALA A 402 1.47 18.58 37.11
C ALA A 402 0.93 19.11 38.45
N LYS A 403 0.05 18.36 39.10
CA LYS A 403 -0.73 18.81 40.26
C LYS A 403 0.10 19.00 41.51
N ASN A 404 1.12 18.19 41.70
CA ASN A 404 1.94 18.18 42.90
C ASN A 404 3.29 18.89 42.68
N ILE A 405 3.46 19.59 41.57
CA ILE A 405 4.74 20.24 41.23
C ILE A 405 5.20 21.24 42.27
N ARG A 406 4.26 21.85 43.03
CA ARG A 406 4.57 22.82 44.09
C ARG A 406 5.07 22.17 45.38
N ASP A 407 4.84 20.85 45.56
CA ASP A 407 5.15 20.11 46.77
C ASP A 407 6.55 19.51 46.75
N TYR A 408 7.19 19.49 45.58
CA TYR A 408 8.50 18.86 45.39
C TYR A 408 9.67 19.86 45.57
N ASN A 409 10.80 19.29 45.98
CA ASN A 409 12.02 20.10 46.18
C ASN A 409 12.85 20.15 44.88
N LEU A 410 13.80 21.07 44.87
CA LEU A 410 14.71 21.34 43.75
C LEU A 410 15.52 20.13 43.28
N VAL A 411 15.73 19.16 44.15
CA VAL A 411 16.59 17.99 43.91
C VAL A 411 15.78 16.70 43.62
N ASP A 412 14.48 16.80 43.72
CA ASP A 412 13.58 15.63 43.59
C ASP A 412 13.47 15.15 42.15
N PRO A 413 13.33 13.83 41.92
CA PRO A 413 12.95 13.32 40.61
C PRO A 413 11.52 13.78 40.29
N TYR A 414 11.29 14.28 39.06
CA TYR A 414 9.96 14.66 38.65
C TYR A 414 9.69 14.44 37.17
N GLY A 415 8.52 13.91 36.86
CA GLY A 415 8.03 13.73 35.51
C GLY A 415 6.56 13.42 35.42
N LEU A 416 6.04 13.47 34.20
CA LEU A 416 4.61 13.39 33.92
C LEU A 416 4.36 12.66 32.62
N ILE A 417 3.34 11.81 32.61
CA ILE A 417 2.62 11.37 31.41
C ILE A 417 1.14 11.71 31.65
N SER A 418 0.53 12.51 30.76
CA SER A 418 -0.83 12.97 30.89
C SER A 418 -1.48 13.25 29.53
N ARG A 419 -2.73 13.74 29.56
CA ARG A 419 -3.40 14.29 28.38
C ARG A 419 -3.88 15.71 28.66
N LYS A 420 -3.71 16.59 27.68
CA LYS A 420 -4.18 17.97 27.76
C LYS A 420 -5.70 17.99 28.01
N ASN A 421 -6.14 18.58 29.09
CA ASN A 421 -7.56 18.70 29.56
C ASN A 421 -8.32 17.35 29.69
N LYS A 422 -7.62 16.20 29.51
CA LYS A 422 -8.16 14.85 29.68
C LYS A 422 -7.19 13.94 30.45
N TYR A 423 -6.47 14.51 31.40
CA TYR A 423 -5.42 13.82 32.14
C TYR A 423 -5.94 12.65 33.01
N PHE A 424 -7.22 12.59 33.31
CA PHE A 424 -7.80 11.49 34.09
C PHE A 424 -7.73 10.12 33.42
N GLU A 425 -7.66 10.08 32.07
CA GLU A 425 -7.66 8.81 31.32
C GLU A 425 -6.28 8.14 31.29
N SER A 426 -5.21 8.87 31.48
CA SER A 426 -3.83 8.37 31.31
C SER A 426 -2.80 9.10 32.17
N TYR A 427 -3.26 9.61 33.32
CA TYR A 427 -2.45 10.44 34.19
C TYR A 427 -1.47 9.60 35.02
N GLN A 428 -0.19 9.94 34.91
CA GLN A 428 0.86 9.42 35.77
C GLN A 428 1.85 10.54 36.09
N GLU A 429 1.75 11.08 37.28
CA GLU A 429 2.70 12.06 37.83
C GLU A 429 3.64 11.34 38.80
N ILE A 430 4.94 11.57 38.65
CA ILE A 430 5.96 10.93 39.46
C ILE A 430 6.78 11.98 40.17
N GLY A 431 6.90 11.75 41.46
CA GLY A 431 7.84 12.41 42.34
C GLY A 431 8.69 11.42 43.13
N PRO A 432 9.37 11.85 44.18
CA PRO A 432 10.09 10.97 45.09
C PRO A 432 9.16 9.98 45.79
N ASP A 433 9.60 8.75 45.98
CA ASP A 433 8.90 7.75 46.77
C ASP A 433 9.12 8.02 48.28
N PRO A 434 8.09 8.39 49.01
CA PRO A 434 8.22 8.67 50.44
C PRO A 434 8.54 7.42 51.30
N ASN A 435 8.33 6.23 50.73
CA ASN A 435 8.66 4.97 51.40
C ASN A 435 10.08 4.47 51.08
N SER A 436 10.81 5.14 50.20
CA SER A 436 12.16 4.80 49.85
C SER A 436 13.13 5.17 50.98
N THR A 437 14.09 4.33 51.24
CA THR A 437 15.21 4.64 52.17
C THR A 437 16.29 5.49 51.52
N LEU A 438 16.23 5.69 50.20
CA LEU A 438 17.18 6.52 49.45
C LEU A 438 16.79 7.99 49.54
N ASP A 439 17.82 8.86 49.64
CA ASP A 439 17.61 10.27 49.51
C ASP A 439 16.94 10.62 48.16
N PRO A 440 15.93 11.49 48.15
CA PRO A 440 15.25 11.86 46.89
C PRO A 440 16.16 12.28 45.77
N SER A 441 17.27 12.94 46.08
CA SER A 441 18.25 13.43 45.09
C SER A 441 18.96 12.30 44.29
N ILE A 442 18.88 11.05 44.75
CA ILE A 442 19.46 9.86 44.09
C ILE A 442 18.41 8.80 43.71
N GLN A 443 17.13 9.09 43.87
CA GLN A 443 16.05 8.20 43.42
C GLN A 443 15.88 8.29 41.92
N THR A 444 15.50 7.18 41.29
CA THR A 444 15.17 7.11 39.84
C THR A 444 13.96 6.21 39.63
N TYR A 445 13.05 6.65 38.77
CA TYR A 445 11.82 5.94 38.45
C TYR A 445 11.54 5.97 36.95
N VAL A 446 10.80 4.97 36.48
CA VAL A 446 10.28 4.91 35.11
C VAL A 446 8.78 4.69 35.18
N VAL A 447 8.02 5.53 34.53
CA VAL A 447 6.63 5.25 34.19
C VAL A 447 6.46 4.99 32.72
N ALA A 448 5.50 4.16 32.39
CA ALA A 448 5.17 3.85 31.01
C ALA A 448 3.66 3.82 30.80
N TYR A 449 3.24 4.24 29.63
CA TYR A 449 1.87 4.24 29.16
C TYR A 449 1.80 3.59 27.77
N LEU A 450 0.82 2.68 27.58
CA LEU A 450 0.53 2.12 26.27
C LEU A 450 -0.62 2.89 25.65
N LEU A 451 -0.34 3.52 24.51
CA LEU A 451 -1.35 4.16 23.67
C LEU A 451 -1.74 3.20 22.55
N TYR A 452 -3.03 3.00 22.41
CA TYR A 452 -3.65 2.27 21.32
C TYR A 452 -4.30 3.29 20.36
N PRO A 453 -3.58 3.71 19.31
CA PRO A 453 -4.15 4.68 18.38
C PRO A 453 -5.34 4.06 17.65
N ARG A 454 -6.32 4.89 17.35
CA ARG A 454 -7.49 4.50 16.57
C ARG A 454 -7.51 5.31 15.29
N LEU A 455 -7.61 4.64 14.17
CA LEU A 455 -7.87 5.31 12.91
C LEU A 455 -9.27 5.91 12.95
N THR A 456 -9.38 7.15 12.49
CA THR A 456 -10.65 7.89 12.43
C THR A 456 -11.08 8.18 10.99
N ASN A 457 -10.24 7.80 10.02
CA ASN A 457 -10.52 7.91 8.60
C ASN A 457 -9.88 6.74 7.84
N GLY A 458 -10.43 6.46 6.69
CA GLY A 458 -9.95 5.49 5.74
C GLY A 458 -10.65 5.68 4.42
N SER A 459 -10.20 5.02 3.37
CA SER A 459 -10.80 5.14 2.05
C SER A 459 -10.98 3.80 1.37
N ILE A 460 -11.94 3.77 0.47
CA ILE A 460 -12.24 2.65 -0.41
C ILE A 460 -12.20 3.21 -1.83
N LEU A 461 -11.34 2.65 -2.67
CA LEU A 461 -11.26 3.02 -4.07
C LEU A 461 -11.91 1.93 -4.90
N SER A 462 -12.95 2.30 -5.66
CA SER A 462 -13.71 1.36 -6.49
C SER A 462 -12.86 0.70 -7.58
N PRO A 463 -13.25 -0.45 -8.14
CA PRO A 463 -12.77 -0.87 -9.45
C PRO A 463 -13.04 0.18 -10.51
N ILE A 464 -12.38 0.05 -11.66
CA ILE A 464 -12.66 0.87 -12.83
C ILE A 464 -14.00 0.44 -13.42
N VAL A 465 -14.91 1.37 -13.64
CA VAL A 465 -16.18 1.17 -14.35
C VAL A 465 -16.13 1.83 -15.73
N GLY A 466 -16.79 1.21 -16.69
CA GLY A 466 -16.78 1.66 -18.10
C GLY A 466 -16.52 0.48 -19.07
N PRO A 467 -16.35 0.72 -20.38
CA PRO A 467 -16.38 2.06 -21.01
C PRO A 467 -17.78 2.63 -21.17
N ALA A 468 -17.94 3.92 -20.92
CA ALA A 468 -19.16 4.66 -21.16
C ALA A 468 -19.07 5.55 -22.39
N THR A 469 -20.20 5.79 -23.06
CA THR A 469 -20.33 6.79 -24.13
C THR A 469 -20.83 8.15 -23.61
N SER A 470 -21.40 8.15 -22.41
CA SER A 470 -21.82 9.33 -21.66
C SER A 470 -21.93 9.01 -20.18
N TRP A 471 -21.64 9.98 -19.34
CA TRP A 471 -21.87 9.91 -17.91
C TRP A 471 -23.06 10.78 -17.55
N LYS A 472 -23.96 10.28 -16.68
CA LYS A 472 -25.17 11.00 -16.28
C LYS A 472 -25.16 11.36 -14.81
N GLU A 473 -25.16 10.36 -13.94
CA GLU A 473 -25.29 10.59 -12.51
C GLU A 473 -24.50 9.52 -11.74
N PHE A 474 -23.88 9.95 -10.65
CA PHE A 474 -23.40 9.08 -9.58
C PHE A 474 -24.36 9.17 -8.40
N TYR A 475 -24.71 8.04 -7.84
CA TYR A 475 -25.57 7.93 -6.68
C TYR A 475 -24.98 6.94 -5.68
N TYR A 476 -24.96 7.28 -4.39
CA TYR A 476 -24.61 6.35 -3.34
C TYR A 476 -25.66 6.34 -2.22
N ARG A 477 -25.70 5.22 -1.50
CA ARG A 477 -26.55 5.05 -0.33
C ARG A 477 -25.77 4.36 0.78
N THR A 478 -25.86 4.90 1.98
CA THR A 478 -25.34 4.26 3.18
C THR A 478 -26.47 3.50 3.88
N LEU A 479 -26.14 2.32 4.34
CA LEU A 479 -27.02 1.50 5.17
C LEU A 479 -26.23 1.20 6.44
N SER A 480 -26.25 2.11 7.41
CA SER A 480 -25.66 1.88 8.72
C SER A 480 -26.75 1.74 9.77
N SER A 481 -26.57 0.78 10.66
CA SER A 481 -27.42 0.62 11.84
C SER A 481 -26.93 1.43 13.04
N ASN A 482 -25.73 2.02 12.96
CA ASN A 482 -25.02 2.66 14.07
C ASN A 482 -24.35 3.98 13.66
N ASP A 483 -25.02 4.79 12.84
CA ASP A 483 -24.47 6.07 12.42
C ASP A 483 -24.24 6.98 13.64
N SER A 484 -23.00 7.38 13.83
CA SER A 484 -22.68 8.47 14.74
C SER A 484 -22.99 9.80 14.06
N PRO A 485 -23.57 10.79 14.74
CA PRO A 485 -23.79 12.12 14.16
C PRO A 485 -22.50 12.81 13.69
N SER A 486 -21.34 12.30 14.11
CA SER A 486 -20.02 12.79 13.70
C SER A 486 -19.43 12.08 12.48
N ASP A 487 -20.06 11.01 12.01
CA ASP A 487 -19.57 10.25 10.87
C ASP A 487 -19.90 11.01 9.58
N SER A 488 -18.93 11.07 8.67
CA SER A 488 -19.09 11.73 7.38
C SER A 488 -18.49 10.87 6.28
N ILE A 489 -19.16 10.87 5.13
CA ILE A 489 -18.66 10.23 3.91
C ILE A 489 -18.45 11.33 2.88
N SER A 490 -17.28 11.32 2.28
CA SER A 490 -17.01 12.11 1.09
C SER A 490 -16.44 11.19 0.01
N TYR A 491 -16.63 11.55 -1.24
CA TYR A 491 -16.09 10.81 -2.37
C TYR A 491 -15.40 11.75 -3.34
N LYS A 492 -14.56 11.18 -4.17
CA LYS A 492 -13.98 11.86 -5.33
C LYS A 492 -14.28 11.04 -6.58
N ILE A 493 -14.31 11.71 -7.72
CA ILE A 493 -14.50 11.06 -9.01
C ILE A 493 -13.21 11.20 -9.80
N ILE A 494 -12.67 10.07 -10.20
CA ILE A 494 -11.44 9.95 -10.96
C ILE A 494 -11.80 9.52 -12.37
N GLY A 495 -11.45 10.33 -13.36
CA GLY A 495 -11.53 9.99 -14.77
C GLY A 495 -10.35 9.12 -15.17
N VAL A 496 -10.59 8.09 -15.97
CA VAL A 496 -9.56 7.20 -16.48
C VAL A 496 -9.63 7.22 -18.02
N THR A 497 -8.51 7.56 -18.65
CA THR A 497 -8.40 7.57 -20.11
C THR A 497 -8.29 6.16 -20.67
N LYS A 498 -8.37 6.02 -22.01
CA LYS A 498 -8.17 4.72 -22.70
C LYS A 498 -6.78 4.12 -22.45
N ASP A 499 -5.81 4.97 -22.18
CA ASP A 499 -4.42 4.58 -21.90
C ASP A 499 -4.18 4.30 -20.40
N GLY A 500 -5.23 4.34 -19.57
CA GLY A 500 -5.16 4.07 -18.14
C GLY A 500 -4.65 5.24 -17.29
N ILE A 501 -4.56 6.45 -17.84
CA ILE A 501 -4.14 7.63 -17.09
C ILE A 501 -5.30 8.10 -16.22
N GLU A 502 -5.06 8.24 -14.93
CA GLU A 502 -6.03 8.71 -13.94
C GLU A 502 -5.92 10.22 -13.71
N GLN A 503 -7.06 10.89 -13.60
CA GLN A 503 -7.16 12.31 -13.26
C GLN A 503 -8.33 12.59 -12.34
N ASP A 504 -8.10 13.34 -11.26
CA ASP A 504 -9.16 13.79 -10.36
C ASP A 504 -10.07 14.80 -11.07
N LEU A 505 -11.31 14.43 -11.32
CA LEU A 505 -12.32 15.28 -11.98
C LEU A 505 -13.19 16.01 -10.95
N LEU A 506 -13.45 15.38 -9.81
CA LEU A 506 -14.18 15.95 -8.70
C LEU A 506 -13.46 15.55 -7.41
N PRO A 507 -12.65 16.44 -6.81
CA PRO A 507 -11.75 16.06 -5.72
C PRO A 507 -12.46 15.77 -4.40
N HIS A 508 -13.59 16.41 -4.10
CA HIS A 508 -14.40 16.16 -2.92
C HIS A 508 -15.88 16.48 -3.16
N ALA A 509 -16.75 15.55 -2.79
CA ALA A 509 -18.19 15.75 -2.73
C ALA A 509 -18.78 14.92 -1.58
N ASP A 510 -19.89 15.34 -1.04
CA ASP A 510 -20.63 14.72 0.06
C ASP A 510 -22.13 14.52 -0.24
N SER A 511 -22.58 14.96 -1.41
CA SER A 511 -23.98 14.81 -1.84
C SER A 511 -24.30 13.36 -2.22
N VAL A 512 -25.47 12.87 -1.82
CA VAL A 512 -25.95 11.50 -2.09
C VAL A 512 -26.06 11.22 -3.59
N SER A 513 -26.31 12.25 -4.40
CA SER A 513 -26.40 12.17 -5.85
C SER A 513 -25.60 13.28 -6.49
N ARG A 514 -24.96 12.99 -7.61
CA ARG A 514 -24.13 13.96 -8.34
C ARG A 514 -24.31 13.81 -9.84
N ASP A 515 -24.68 14.93 -10.49
CA ASP A 515 -24.66 15.06 -11.94
C ASP A 515 -23.21 14.92 -12.45
N LEU A 516 -23.00 14.06 -13.42
CA LEU A 516 -21.73 13.77 -14.08
C LEU A 516 -21.72 14.16 -15.55
N THR A 517 -22.74 14.87 -16.06
CA THR A 517 -22.84 15.28 -17.47
C THR A 517 -21.71 16.21 -17.92
N PHE A 518 -20.99 16.82 -16.96
CA PHE A 518 -19.81 17.65 -17.23
C PHE A 518 -18.57 16.82 -17.62
N ILE A 519 -18.59 15.49 -17.43
CA ILE A 519 -17.46 14.62 -17.76
C ILE A 519 -17.52 14.22 -19.23
N ASP A 520 -16.48 14.55 -19.97
CA ASP A 520 -16.31 14.10 -21.34
C ASP A 520 -15.95 12.60 -21.41
N ALA A 521 -16.91 11.76 -21.77
CA ALA A 521 -16.71 10.33 -21.89
C ALA A 521 -15.82 9.92 -23.08
N GLN A 522 -15.53 10.81 -24.05
CA GLN A 522 -14.56 10.51 -25.11
C GLN A 522 -13.14 10.57 -24.55
N LEU A 523 -12.88 11.49 -23.62
CA LEU A 523 -11.60 11.63 -22.93
C LEU A 523 -11.48 10.66 -21.75
N TYR A 524 -12.55 10.53 -20.96
CA TYR A 524 -12.64 9.65 -19.79
C TYR A 524 -13.75 8.61 -19.94
N PRO A 525 -13.54 7.60 -20.80
CA PRO A 525 -14.52 6.52 -20.97
C PRO A 525 -14.67 5.64 -19.74
N TYR A 526 -13.78 5.75 -18.78
CA TYR A 526 -13.80 5.00 -17.52
C TYR A 526 -13.76 5.93 -16.33
N LEU A 527 -14.35 5.50 -15.20
CA LEU A 527 -14.32 6.20 -13.92
C LEU A 527 -13.91 5.28 -12.78
N ARG A 528 -13.40 5.88 -11.71
CA ARG A 528 -13.25 5.31 -10.37
C ARG A 528 -13.77 6.28 -9.32
N ILE A 529 -14.19 5.76 -8.18
CA ILE A 529 -14.74 6.54 -7.07
C ILE A 529 -14.04 6.16 -5.78
#